data_a8f8faa65df86d6588894cddb0b0903b
#
_entry.id   a8f8faa65df86d6588894cddb0b0903b
#
_cell.length_a   1.000
_cell.length_b   1.000
_cell.length_c   1.000
_cell.angle_alpha   90.00
_cell.angle_beta   90.00
_cell.angle_gamma   90.00
#
_symmetry.space_group_name_H-M   'P 1'
#
loop_
_entity.id
_entity.type
_entity.pdbx_description
1 polymer ?
#
loop_
_entity_poly.entity_id
_entity_poly.type
_entity_poly.pdbx_seq_one_letter_code
_entity_poly.pdbx_strand_id
1 'polypeptide(L)'
;MARLKRQMGRMENMERLFGLGAFKSRLGRWAEMVLILAGIVILGVMVGLASSIGSLHMRMLEFTLLLLSMLMALYLCLNRPHMLISYTLLLWVISPEIRRLLDWSFQSYTDLSIIILIPYCVSLVMIVPVAKHIKRLDPKISLVLKILCAALAYGFCLGFLKYGFSSVYDLLNYTVPFLVMIYVSVTPFSSEVRDRWLKWFSFLAVIVGAYGIYQYLALPPWDEFWMISSEMNSIGQPEPQKFRLFSLLNSPGPAGVFLAAALALMTVQRKWRAFGMVGILIVAFALLLTLVRVGWIAYVIMIAAYFLRSQLKSKLQLLLLGALIVMAYQLLLPLLPGAGEVSSRIETFGSLDEDHSFNERLVFSTHIMSMVMGNPVGMGLGSSGLGAKLAQSDNVVKVFDNGYLNLFYTFGLPFGLALISVVIFLFIHGFKASKSEKKFSPISFAGSSALLFLLLGSNVLLGFSGFILLWITALGFIPKPETQDGG
;
A
#
# COMPACT_ATOMS: atom_id res chain seq x y z
N MET A 1 29.21 -0.50 -44.72
CA MET A 1 28.33 0.28 -43.83
C MET A 1 27.16 0.97 -44.54
N ALA A 2 27.38 1.72 -45.63
CA ALA A 2 26.29 2.44 -46.30
C ALA A 2 25.20 1.53 -46.94
N ARG A 3 25.54 0.33 -47.43
CA ARG A 3 24.55 -0.66 -47.93
C ARG A 3 23.66 -1.25 -46.88
N LEU A 4 24.17 -1.53 -45.67
CA LEU A 4 23.39 -2.01 -44.52
C LEU A 4 22.41 -0.95 -44.00
N LYS A 5 22.83 0.33 -43.91
CA LYS A 5 21.92 1.44 -43.55
C LYS A 5 20.78 1.63 -44.56
N ARG A 6 21.03 1.46 -45.85
CA ARG A 6 19.98 1.52 -46.88
C ARG A 6 19.03 0.33 -46.81
N GLN A 7 19.51 -0.87 -46.47
CA GLN A 7 18.63 -2.04 -46.32
C GLN A 7 17.77 -1.93 -45.06
N MET A 8 18.31 -1.45 -43.92
CA MET A 8 17.54 -1.20 -42.71
C MET A 8 16.46 -0.12 -42.92
N GLY A 9 16.79 0.99 -43.57
CA GLY A 9 15.81 2.03 -43.90
C GLY A 9 14.73 1.59 -44.88
N ARG A 10 15.03 0.63 -45.79
CA ARG A 10 14.01 0.01 -46.66
C ARG A 10 13.10 -0.95 -45.90
N MET A 11 13.60 -1.69 -44.92
CA MET A 11 12.78 -2.56 -44.07
C MET A 11 11.87 -1.76 -43.17
N GLU A 12 12.35 -0.69 -42.51
CA GLU A 12 11.52 0.21 -41.73
C GLU A 12 10.42 0.91 -42.52
N ASN A 13 10.73 1.31 -43.79
CA ASN A 13 9.72 1.88 -44.68
C ASN A 13 8.70 0.84 -45.15
N MET A 14 9.10 -0.41 -45.38
CA MET A 14 8.16 -1.49 -45.72
C MET A 14 7.25 -1.84 -44.53
N GLU A 15 7.76 -1.88 -43.29
CA GLU A 15 6.94 -2.08 -42.08
C GLU A 15 5.91 -0.97 -41.89
N ARG A 16 6.25 0.29 -42.21
CA ARG A 16 5.31 1.42 -42.21
C ARG A 16 4.26 1.34 -43.33
N LEU A 17 4.66 0.95 -44.55
CA LEU A 17 3.78 0.84 -45.73
C LEU A 17 2.74 -0.30 -45.59
N PHE A 18 3.09 -1.40 -44.95
CA PHE A 18 2.19 -2.55 -44.80
C PHE A 18 1.44 -2.54 -43.47
N GLY A 19 1.56 -1.50 -42.64
CA GLY A 19 0.84 -1.40 -41.37
C GLY A 19 1.17 -2.54 -40.35
N LEU A 20 2.27 -3.26 -40.57
CA LEU A 20 2.69 -4.43 -39.79
C LEU A 20 2.89 -4.07 -38.30
N GLY A 21 3.37 -2.86 -38.02
CA GLY A 21 3.48 -2.35 -36.66
C GLY A 21 2.11 -2.16 -35.95
N ALA A 22 1.13 -1.64 -36.71
CA ALA A 22 -0.24 -1.48 -36.20
C ALA A 22 -0.98 -2.83 -36.07
N PHE A 23 -0.69 -3.77 -37.00
CA PHE A 23 -1.22 -5.14 -36.95
C PHE A 23 -0.63 -5.92 -35.77
N LYS A 24 0.68 -5.84 -35.54
CA LYS A 24 1.36 -6.46 -34.41
C LYS A 24 0.87 -5.88 -33.06
N SER A 25 0.58 -4.57 -32.97
CA SER A 25 0.00 -3.94 -31.79
C SER A 25 -1.48 -4.28 -31.57
N ARG A 26 -2.24 -4.53 -32.65
CA ARG A 26 -3.62 -5.04 -32.57
C ARG A 26 -3.65 -6.50 -32.16
N LEU A 27 -2.81 -7.34 -32.76
CA LEU A 27 -2.71 -8.75 -32.39
C LEU A 27 -2.28 -8.94 -30.94
N GLY A 28 -1.34 -8.11 -30.46
CA GLY A 28 -0.94 -8.09 -29.05
C GLY A 28 -2.08 -7.73 -28.09
N ARG A 29 -2.89 -6.74 -28.43
CA ARG A 29 -4.07 -6.36 -27.62
C ARG A 29 -5.16 -7.44 -27.62
N TRP A 30 -5.39 -8.11 -28.76
CA TRP A 30 -6.30 -9.24 -28.82
C TRP A 30 -5.79 -10.44 -28.01
N ALA A 31 -4.51 -10.75 -28.08
CA ALA A 31 -3.89 -11.78 -27.25
C ALA A 31 -4.01 -11.46 -25.74
N GLU A 32 -3.84 -10.20 -25.36
CA GLU A 32 -4.06 -9.75 -23.97
C GLU A 32 -5.52 -9.91 -23.52
N MET A 33 -6.48 -9.50 -24.36
CA MET A 33 -7.90 -9.69 -24.05
C MET A 33 -8.26 -11.18 -23.95
N VAL A 34 -7.73 -12.01 -24.85
CA VAL A 34 -7.94 -13.47 -24.81
C VAL A 34 -7.32 -14.08 -23.57
N LEU A 35 -6.12 -13.67 -23.17
CA LEU A 35 -5.48 -14.13 -21.92
C LEU A 35 -6.27 -13.71 -20.68
N ILE A 36 -6.79 -12.47 -20.64
CA ILE A 36 -7.62 -11.99 -19.54
C ILE A 36 -8.95 -12.76 -19.49
N LEU A 37 -9.62 -12.94 -20.64
CA LEU A 37 -10.85 -13.70 -20.75
C LEU A 37 -10.62 -15.18 -20.40
N ALA A 38 -9.55 -15.79 -20.91
CA ALA A 38 -9.17 -17.16 -20.56
C ALA A 38 -8.88 -17.29 -19.05
N GLY A 39 -8.19 -16.31 -18.45
CA GLY A 39 -7.96 -16.25 -17.01
C GLY A 39 -9.28 -16.17 -16.22
N ILE A 40 -10.21 -15.33 -16.63
CA ILE A 40 -11.55 -15.21 -16.01
C ILE A 40 -12.36 -16.51 -16.15
N VAL A 41 -12.35 -17.11 -17.34
CA VAL A 41 -13.05 -18.38 -17.61
C VAL A 41 -12.42 -19.53 -16.82
N ILE A 42 -11.10 -19.65 -16.79
CA ILE A 42 -10.38 -20.64 -15.99
C ILE A 42 -10.70 -20.46 -14.51
N LEU A 43 -10.68 -19.21 -14.03
CA LEU A 43 -11.05 -18.88 -12.65
C LEU A 43 -12.50 -19.27 -12.34
N GLY A 44 -13.44 -18.94 -13.24
CA GLY A 44 -14.86 -19.31 -13.09
C GLY A 44 -15.08 -20.83 -13.11
N VAL A 45 -14.39 -21.54 -14.00
CA VAL A 45 -14.46 -23.01 -14.07
C VAL A 45 -13.83 -23.64 -12.83
N MET A 46 -12.68 -23.12 -12.37
CA MET A 46 -12.02 -23.64 -11.16
C MET A 46 -12.85 -23.36 -9.90
N VAL A 47 -13.47 -22.19 -9.77
CA VAL A 47 -14.40 -21.92 -8.66
C VAL A 47 -15.61 -22.84 -8.72
N GLY A 48 -16.19 -23.07 -9.91
CA GLY A 48 -17.31 -24.00 -10.11
C GLY A 48 -16.96 -25.45 -9.80
N LEU A 49 -15.79 -25.92 -10.21
CA LEU A 49 -15.31 -27.28 -9.90
C LEU A 49 -14.90 -27.41 -8.42
N ALA A 50 -14.32 -26.35 -7.85
CA ALA A 50 -13.86 -26.34 -6.47
C ALA A 50 -15.02 -26.37 -5.45
N SER A 51 -16.18 -25.79 -5.79
CA SER A 51 -17.37 -25.82 -4.93
C SER A 51 -17.93 -27.23 -4.71
N SER A 52 -17.43 -28.22 -5.45
CA SER A 52 -17.92 -29.61 -5.37
C SER A 52 -17.07 -30.56 -4.52
N ILE A 53 -15.83 -30.22 -4.10
CA ILE A 53 -14.90 -31.18 -3.48
C ILE A 53 -13.87 -30.50 -2.52
N GLY A 54 -14.12 -30.52 -1.24
CA GLY A 54 -13.22 -30.40 -0.06
C GLY A 54 -11.95 -29.48 -0.03
N SER A 55 -11.30 -29.39 1.13
CA SER A 55 -10.19 -28.47 1.47
C SER A 55 -8.92 -28.56 0.59
N LEU A 56 -8.63 -29.69 -0.03
CA LEU A 56 -7.48 -29.83 -0.93
C LEU A 56 -7.63 -28.96 -2.18
N HIS A 57 -8.83 -28.82 -2.67
CA HIS A 57 -9.15 -28.02 -3.88
C HIS A 57 -9.04 -26.52 -3.63
N MET A 58 -9.34 -26.05 -2.43
CA MET A 58 -9.11 -24.66 -2.03
C MET A 58 -7.62 -24.30 -2.14
N ARG A 59 -6.72 -25.13 -1.62
CA ARG A 59 -5.27 -24.91 -1.71
C ARG A 59 -4.77 -24.93 -3.15
N MET A 60 -5.27 -25.84 -4.00
CA MET A 60 -4.93 -25.88 -5.41
C MET A 60 -5.38 -24.60 -6.14
N LEU A 61 -6.56 -24.08 -5.79
CA LEU A 61 -7.06 -22.82 -6.34
C LEU A 61 -6.21 -21.63 -5.91
N GLU A 62 -5.85 -21.55 -4.62
CA GLU A 62 -4.95 -20.50 -4.10
C GLU A 62 -3.60 -20.50 -4.84
N PHE A 63 -2.99 -21.68 -5.04
CA PHE A 63 -1.75 -21.83 -5.80
C PHE A 63 -1.91 -21.43 -7.26
N THR A 64 -3.02 -21.78 -7.89
CA THR A 64 -3.29 -21.41 -9.28
C THR A 64 -3.42 -19.89 -9.42
N LEU A 65 -4.12 -19.24 -8.49
CA LEU A 65 -4.24 -17.78 -8.45
C LEU A 65 -2.87 -17.10 -8.25
N LEU A 66 -2.05 -17.63 -7.36
CA LEU A 66 -0.67 -17.15 -7.19
C LEU A 66 0.14 -17.30 -8.49
N LEU A 67 0.12 -18.47 -9.10
CA LEU A 67 0.86 -18.75 -10.33
C LEU A 67 0.43 -17.82 -11.48
N LEU A 68 -0.88 -17.70 -11.72
CA LEU A 68 -1.42 -16.81 -12.75
C LEU A 68 -1.05 -15.34 -12.49
N SER A 69 -1.12 -14.90 -11.23
CA SER A 69 -0.73 -13.55 -10.83
C SER A 69 0.76 -13.30 -11.06
N MET A 70 1.61 -14.28 -10.78
CA MET A 70 3.05 -14.20 -11.03
C MET A 70 3.38 -14.19 -12.52
N LEU A 71 2.75 -15.04 -13.33
CA LEU A 71 2.93 -15.06 -14.79
C LEU A 71 2.53 -13.71 -15.40
N MET A 72 1.41 -13.13 -14.98
CA MET A 72 0.98 -11.81 -15.43
C MET A 72 1.97 -10.72 -14.99
N ALA A 73 2.48 -10.77 -13.76
CA ALA A 73 3.49 -9.82 -13.29
C ALA A 73 4.79 -9.89 -14.09
N LEU A 74 5.27 -11.11 -14.40
CA LEU A 74 6.44 -11.33 -15.25
C LEU A 74 6.22 -10.81 -16.67
N TYR A 75 5.06 -11.11 -17.24
CA TYR A 75 4.68 -10.57 -18.55
C TYR A 75 4.70 -9.03 -18.57
N LEU A 76 4.09 -8.39 -17.57
CA LEU A 76 4.08 -6.93 -17.43
C LEU A 76 5.49 -6.38 -17.21
N CYS A 77 6.30 -7.03 -16.39
CA CYS A 77 7.68 -6.63 -16.13
C CYS A 77 8.52 -6.59 -17.43
N LEU A 78 8.37 -7.58 -18.29
CA LEU A 78 9.14 -7.71 -19.52
C LEU A 78 8.62 -6.79 -20.63
N ASN A 79 7.29 -6.69 -20.79
CA ASN A 79 6.68 -6.02 -21.94
C ASN A 79 6.14 -4.63 -21.62
N ARG A 80 5.67 -4.38 -20.37
CA ARG A 80 4.99 -3.14 -19.96
C ARG A 80 5.33 -2.75 -18.52
N PRO A 81 6.59 -2.49 -18.19
CA PRO A 81 7.02 -2.26 -16.80
C PRO A 81 6.26 -1.11 -16.12
N HIS A 82 5.77 -0.13 -16.87
CA HIS A 82 4.97 0.97 -16.33
C HIS A 82 3.60 0.53 -15.78
N MET A 83 3.08 -0.63 -16.16
CA MET A 83 1.81 -1.17 -15.65
C MET A 83 1.98 -2.02 -14.39
N LEU A 84 3.21 -2.43 -14.06
CA LEU A 84 3.47 -3.32 -12.93
C LEU A 84 3.00 -2.73 -11.59
N ILE A 85 3.22 -1.42 -11.36
CA ILE A 85 2.72 -0.75 -10.15
C ILE A 85 1.19 -0.76 -10.08
N SER A 86 0.51 -0.45 -11.20
CA SER A 86 -0.96 -0.44 -11.24
C SER A 86 -1.54 -1.83 -10.98
N TYR A 87 -0.90 -2.86 -11.50
CA TYR A 87 -1.29 -4.25 -11.29
C TYR A 87 -1.04 -4.69 -9.83
N THR A 88 0.11 -4.37 -9.29
CA THR A 88 0.43 -4.67 -7.88
C THR A 88 -0.54 -3.98 -6.92
N LEU A 89 -0.86 -2.69 -7.15
CA LEU A 89 -1.86 -1.95 -6.37
C LEU A 89 -3.24 -2.62 -6.45
N LEU A 90 -3.64 -3.09 -7.63
CA LEU A 90 -4.91 -3.83 -7.79
C LEU A 90 -4.90 -5.08 -6.91
N LEU A 91 -3.84 -5.88 -6.96
CA LEU A 91 -3.75 -7.12 -6.17
C LEU A 91 -3.72 -6.84 -4.67
N TRP A 92 -3.05 -5.79 -4.21
CA TRP A 92 -3.12 -5.38 -2.80
C TRP A 92 -4.54 -5.08 -2.34
N VAL A 93 -5.36 -4.51 -3.21
CA VAL A 93 -6.74 -4.15 -2.90
C VAL A 93 -7.67 -5.35 -2.94
N ILE A 94 -7.55 -6.22 -3.99
CA ILE A 94 -8.56 -7.27 -4.22
C ILE A 94 -8.23 -8.62 -3.55
N SER A 95 -6.94 -8.90 -3.26
CA SER A 95 -6.56 -10.21 -2.70
C SER A 95 -7.25 -10.53 -1.37
N PRO A 96 -7.42 -9.58 -0.42
CA PRO A 96 -8.12 -9.89 0.81
C PRO A 96 -9.60 -10.25 0.59
N GLU A 97 -10.25 -9.60 -0.35
CA GLU A 97 -11.65 -9.89 -0.69
C GLU A 97 -11.80 -11.24 -1.38
N ILE A 98 -10.89 -11.56 -2.32
CA ILE A 98 -10.86 -12.88 -2.96
C ILE A 98 -10.71 -13.98 -1.89
N ARG A 99 -9.86 -13.76 -0.90
CA ARG A 99 -9.72 -14.69 0.22
C ARG A 99 -11.05 -14.86 0.97
N ARG A 100 -11.72 -13.78 1.36
CA ARG A 100 -13.00 -13.84 2.08
C ARG A 100 -14.08 -14.59 1.31
N LEU A 101 -14.18 -14.32 0.01
CA LEU A 101 -15.08 -15.02 -0.88
C LEU A 101 -14.80 -16.53 -0.94
N LEU A 102 -13.53 -16.93 -0.99
CA LEU A 102 -13.13 -18.34 -1.01
C LEU A 102 -13.38 -19.00 0.35
N ASP A 103 -12.93 -18.38 1.46
CA ASP A 103 -13.17 -18.88 2.81
C ASP A 103 -14.67 -19.12 3.04
N TRP A 104 -15.52 -18.18 2.64
CA TRP A 104 -16.98 -18.31 2.72
C TRP A 104 -17.53 -19.39 1.79
N SER A 105 -17.09 -19.45 0.53
CA SER A 105 -17.58 -20.44 -0.45
C SER A 105 -17.25 -21.88 -0.03
N PHE A 106 -16.08 -22.08 0.59
CA PHE A 106 -15.65 -23.39 1.10
C PHE A 106 -16.05 -23.63 2.55
N GLN A 107 -16.69 -22.66 3.23
CA GLN A 107 -17.02 -22.73 4.66
C GLN A 107 -15.82 -23.13 5.51
N SER A 108 -14.62 -22.66 5.15
CA SER A 108 -13.35 -23.04 5.76
C SER A 108 -12.45 -21.84 5.91
N TYR A 109 -12.26 -21.39 7.15
CA TYR A 109 -11.31 -20.33 7.47
C TYR A 109 -9.94 -20.92 7.79
N THR A 110 -8.90 -20.30 7.26
CA THR A 110 -7.50 -20.64 7.58
C THR A 110 -6.70 -19.40 7.88
N ASP A 111 -5.96 -19.38 9.00
CA ASP A 111 -5.12 -18.23 9.37
C ASP A 111 -4.08 -17.90 8.30
N LEU A 112 -3.55 -18.93 7.64
CA LEU A 112 -2.54 -18.82 6.58
C LEU A 112 -3.16 -19.13 5.21
N SER A 113 -3.57 -18.10 4.49
CA SER A 113 -3.97 -18.20 3.08
C SER A 113 -2.84 -17.75 2.16
N ILE A 114 -2.60 -18.52 1.10
CA ILE A 114 -1.61 -18.21 0.06
C ILE A 114 -1.99 -16.92 -0.69
N ILE A 115 -3.28 -16.61 -0.76
CA ILE A 115 -3.78 -15.41 -1.43
C ILE A 115 -3.22 -14.12 -0.81
N ILE A 116 -3.01 -14.10 0.51
CA ILE A 116 -2.40 -12.95 1.19
C ILE A 116 -0.98 -12.69 0.71
N LEU A 117 -0.27 -13.73 0.26
CA LEU A 117 1.11 -13.62 -0.24
C LEU A 117 1.18 -13.13 -1.69
N ILE A 118 0.08 -13.21 -2.46
CA ILE A 118 0.06 -12.82 -3.87
C ILE A 118 0.63 -11.41 -4.10
N PRO A 119 0.16 -10.33 -3.43
CA PRO A 119 0.69 -8.99 -3.67
C PRO A 119 2.17 -8.85 -3.29
N TYR A 120 2.65 -9.60 -2.29
CA TYR A 120 4.07 -9.63 -1.93
C TYR A 120 4.92 -10.29 -3.03
N CYS A 121 4.55 -11.49 -3.46
CA CYS A 121 5.25 -12.23 -4.50
C CYS A 121 5.30 -11.45 -5.82
N VAL A 122 4.17 -10.87 -6.23
CA VAL A 122 4.10 -10.03 -7.43
C VAL A 122 4.98 -8.79 -7.29
N SER A 123 5.03 -8.17 -6.11
CA SER A 123 5.92 -7.02 -5.86
C SER A 123 7.39 -7.38 -6.01
N LEU A 124 7.81 -8.60 -5.63
CA LEU A 124 9.19 -9.05 -5.76
C LEU A 124 9.67 -9.10 -7.22
N VAL A 125 8.78 -9.22 -8.20
CA VAL A 125 9.12 -9.12 -9.63
C VAL A 125 9.80 -7.79 -9.96
N MET A 126 9.54 -6.71 -9.19
CA MET A 126 10.21 -5.41 -9.33
C MET A 126 11.73 -5.47 -9.11
N ILE A 127 12.25 -6.54 -8.49
CA ILE A 127 13.70 -6.76 -8.32
C ILE A 127 14.40 -6.80 -9.68
N VAL A 128 13.77 -7.40 -10.69
CA VAL A 128 14.37 -7.55 -12.04
C VAL A 128 14.71 -6.20 -12.68
N PRO A 129 13.77 -5.24 -12.84
CA PRO A 129 14.10 -3.93 -13.37
C PRO A 129 14.97 -3.10 -12.41
N VAL A 130 14.84 -3.28 -11.09
CA VAL A 130 15.73 -2.63 -10.12
C VAL A 130 17.18 -3.06 -10.34
N ALA A 131 17.46 -4.35 -10.42
CA ALA A 131 18.80 -4.88 -10.67
C ALA A 131 19.38 -4.35 -11.99
N LYS A 132 18.55 -4.29 -13.04
CA LYS A 132 18.96 -3.76 -14.35
C LYS A 132 19.36 -2.28 -14.30
N HIS A 133 18.68 -1.46 -13.49
CA HIS A 133 18.86 -0.02 -13.45
C HIS A 133 19.51 0.50 -12.16
N ILE A 134 20.08 -0.38 -11.33
CA ILE A 134 20.61 -0.02 -10.01
C ILE A 134 21.71 1.06 -10.09
N LYS A 135 22.48 1.11 -11.18
CA LYS A 135 23.51 2.13 -11.40
C LYS A 135 22.96 3.56 -11.52
N ARG A 136 21.65 3.72 -11.81
CA ARG A 136 20.97 5.02 -11.89
C ARG A 136 20.51 5.55 -10.52
N LEU A 137 20.70 4.76 -9.47
CA LEU A 137 20.27 5.15 -8.12
C LEU A 137 21.10 6.35 -7.64
N ASP A 138 20.41 7.34 -7.06
CA ASP A 138 21.09 8.45 -6.39
C ASP A 138 21.95 7.91 -5.24
N PRO A 139 23.22 8.38 -5.07
CA PRO A 139 24.09 7.91 -3.99
C PRO A 139 23.48 8.00 -2.60
N LYS A 140 22.64 9.01 -2.35
CA LYS A 140 21.95 9.18 -1.07
C LYS A 140 20.89 8.09 -0.85
N ILE A 141 20.14 7.74 -1.91
CA ILE A 141 19.17 6.64 -1.85
C ILE A 141 19.89 5.29 -1.82
N SER A 142 21.06 5.18 -2.46
CA SER A 142 21.92 3.99 -2.33
C SER A 142 22.38 3.76 -0.88
N LEU A 143 22.69 4.81 -0.13
CA LEU A 143 22.99 4.70 1.29
C LEU A 143 21.78 4.19 2.09
N VAL A 144 20.59 4.71 1.82
CA VAL A 144 19.33 4.22 2.41
C VAL A 144 19.16 2.73 2.14
N LEU A 145 19.38 2.29 0.90
CA LEU A 145 19.29 0.87 0.54
C LEU A 145 20.28 0.00 1.32
N LYS A 146 21.53 0.45 1.47
CA LYS A 146 22.55 -0.29 2.24
C LYS A 146 22.19 -0.42 3.71
N ILE A 147 21.72 0.67 4.34
CA ILE A 147 21.25 0.66 5.74
C ILE A 147 20.08 -0.30 5.89
N LEU A 148 19.11 -0.23 4.98
CA LEU A 148 17.95 -1.12 4.98
C LEU A 148 18.35 -2.58 4.85
N CYS A 149 19.19 -2.93 3.86
CA CYS A 149 19.67 -4.30 3.66
C CYS A 149 20.40 -4.83 4.90
N ALA A 150 21.23 -4.01 5.53
CA ALA A 150 21.94 -4.38 6.75
C ALA A 150 20.97 -4.62 7.92
N ALA A 151 20.00 -3.71 8.13
CA ALA A 151 19.01 -3.84 9.19
C ALA A 151 18.10 -5.07 8.98
N LEU A 152 17.63 -5.30 7.75
CA LEU A 152 16.78 -6.45 7.42
C LEU A 152 17.55 -7.76 7.54
N ALA A 153 18.80 -7.84 7.08
CA ALA A 153 19.63 -9.01 7.23
C ALA A 153 19.87 -9.33 8.72
N TYR A 154 20.21 -8.30 9.51
CA TYR A 154 20.38 -8.46 10.97
C TYR A 154 19.10 -8.95 11.65
N GLY A 155 17.97 -8.23 11.43
CA GLY A 155 16.70 -8.60 12.04
C GLY A 155 16.21 -9.97 11.60
N PHE A 156 16.47 -10.37 10.34
CA PHE A 156 16.13 -11.67 9.81
C PHE A 156 16.97 -12.79 10.44
N CYS A 157 18.29 -12.65 10.48
CA CYS A 157 19.17 -13.64 11.11
C CYS A 157 18.79 -13.88 12.57
N LEU A 158 18.56 -12.79 13.33
CA LEU A 158 18.16 -12.87 14.73
C LEU A 158 16.78 -13.51 14.91
N GLY A 159 15.82 -13.11 14.08
CA GLY A 159 14.44 -13.56 14.16
C GLY A 159 14.26 -14.98 13.63
N PHE A 160 14.95 -15.36 12.54
CA PHE A 160 14.81 -16.69 11.94
C PHE A 160 15.25 -17.81 12.92
N LEU A 161 16.29 -17.56 13.70
CA LEU A 161 16.75 -18.47 14.74
C LEU A 161 15.74 -18.67 15.87
N LYS A 162 14.89 -17.66 16.13
CA LYS A 162 13.91 -17.67 17.24
C LYS A 162 12.49 -18.05 16.79
N TYR A 163 12.07 -17.53 15.63
CA TYR A 163 10.67 -17.58 15.17
C TYR A 163 10.48 -18.29 13.82
N GLY A 164 11.55 -18.79 13.20
CA GLY A 164 11.46 -19.56 11.96
C GLY A 164 10.78 -18.82 10.82
N PHE A 165 9.80 -19.46 10.19
CA PHE A 165 9.10 -18.92 9.01
C PHE A 165 8.32 -17.61 9.26
N SER A 166 7.95 -17.31 10.49
CA SER A 166 7.30 -16.04 10.82
C SER A 166 8.20 -14.83 10.48
N SER A 167 9.52 -15.01 10.59
CA SER A 167 10.50 -14.00 10.21
C SER A 167 10.55 -13.74 8.70
N VAL A 168 10.23 -14.75 7.87
CA VAL A 168 10.15 -14.61 6.40
C VAL A 168 8.98 -13.70 6.03
N TYR A 169 7.85 -13.88 6.69
CA TYR A 169 6.68 -13.02 6.48
C TYR A 169 6.99 -11.55 6.80
N ASP A 170 7.61 -11.29 7.95
CA ASP A 170 7.99 -9.93 8.34
C ASP A 170 9.08 -9.34 7.42
N LEU A 171 10.01 -10.18 6.96
CA LEU A 171 11.00 -9.75 5.96
C LEU A 171 10.32 -9.24 4.68
N LEU A 172 9.29 -9.94 4.19
CA LEU A 172 8.50 -9.49 3.04
C LEU A 172 7.73 -8.21 3.34
N ASN A 173 7.15 -8.09 4.55
CA ASN A 173 6.44 -6.91 5.00
C ASN A 173 7.28 -5.62 4.97
N TYR A 174 8.56 -5.70 5.31
CA TYR A 174 9.49 -4.58 5.20
C TYR A 174 10.07 -4.42 3.80
N THR A 175 10.47 -5.52 3.15
CA THR A 175 11.17 -5.48 1.86
C THR A 175 10.31 -4.88 0.76
N VAL A 176 9.04 -5.30 0.65
CA VAL A 176 8.17 -4.89 -0.47
C VAL A 176 7.90 -3.39 -0.51
N PRO A 177 7.58 -2.69 0.59
CA PRO A 177 7.43 -1.24 0.61
C PRO A 177 8.68 -0.48 0.14
N PHE A 178 9.85 -0.87 0.59
CA PHE A 178 11.09 -0.23 0.14
C PHE A 178 11.46 -0.60 -1.29
N LEU A 179 11.13 -1.81 -1.73
CA LEU A 179 11.38 -2.24 -3.11
C LEU A 179 10.60 -1.38 -4.12
N VAL A 180 9.34 -1.07 -3.86
CA VAL A 180 8.57 -0.18 -4.75
C VAL A 180 9.15 1.24 -4.77
N MET A 181 9.62 1.75 -3.62
CA MET A 181 10.32 3.04 -3.56
C MET A 181 11.56 3.06 -4.46
N ILE A 182 12.40 2.03 -4.36
CA ILE A 182 13.61 1.91 -5.17
C ILE A 182 13.26 1.72 -6.64
N TYR A 183 12.28 0.88 -6.97
CA TYR A 183 11.81 0.66 -8.34
C TYR A 183 11.42 1.96 -9.04
N VAL A 184 10.63 2.82 -8.36
CA VAL A 184 10.24 4.13 -8.90
C VAL A 184 11.43 5.09 -9.01
N SER A 185 12.40 4.97 -8.11
CA SER A 185 13.58 5.85 -8.05
C SER A 185 14.62 5.54 -9.14
N VAL A 186 14.74 4.27 -9.57
CA VAL A 186 15.76 3.86 -10.57
C VAL A 186 15.22 3.78 -11.98
N THR A 187 13.92 3.53 -12.15
CA THR A 187 13.32 3.32 -13.47
C THR A 187 12.90 4.67 -14.08
N PRO A 188 13.28 4.99 -15.33
CA PRO A 188 13.00 6.27 -15.95
C PRO A 188 11.56 6.37 -16.45
N PHE A 189 10.61 6.52 -15.54
CA PHE A 189 9.21 6.71 -15.88
C PHE A 189 8.90 8.17 -16.19
N SER A 190 8.14 8.40 -17.25
CA SER A 190 7.70 9.74 -17.65
C SER A 190 6.67 10.32 -16.66
N SER A 191 6.46 11.64 -16.74
CA SER A 191 5.46 12.34 -15.90
C SER A 191 4.03 11.85 -16.19
N GLU A 192 3.74 11.48 -17.43
CA GLU A 192 2.44 10.97 -17.88
C GLU A 192 2.15 9.58 -17.28
N VAL A 193 3.17 8.73 -17.15
CA VAL A 193 3.05 7.43 -16.49
C VAL A 193 2.72 7.61 -15.01
N ARG A 194 3.44 8.50 -14.32
CA ARG A 194 3.18 8.82 -12.90
C ARG A 194 1.78 9.40 -12.70
N ASP A 195 1.31 10.27 -13.58
CA ASP A 195 -0.07 10.78 -13.55
C ASP A 195 -1.12 9.67 -13.73
N ARG A 196 -0.86 8.70 -14.64
CA ARG A 196 -1.76 7.54 -14.83
C ARG A 196 -1.83 6.68 -13.58
N TRP A 197 -0.71 6.44 -12.89
CA TRP A 197 -0.72 5.70 -11.64
C TRP A 197 -1.56 6.38 -10.56
N LEU A 198 -1.44 7.70 -10.41
CA LEU A 198 -2.21 8.46 -9.42
C LEU A 198 -3.70 8.48 -9.75
N LYS A 199 -4.05 8.58 -11.04
CA LYS A 199 -5.44 8.48 -11.48
C LYS A 199 -6.01 7.07 -11.25
N TRP A 200 -5.23 6.03 -11.51
CA TRP A 200 -5.60 4.63 -11.24
C TRP A 200 -5.79 4.37 -9.75
N PHE A 201 -4.87 4.86 -8.93
CA PHE A 201 -4.97 4.76 -7.47
C PHE A 201 -6.23 5.44 -6.93
N SER A 202 -6.56 6.63 -7.42
CA SER A 202 -7.81 7.33 -7.08
C SER A 202 -9.05 6.58 -7.55
N PHE A 203 -9.00 5.93 -8.71
CA PHE A 203 -10.09 5.10 -9.21
C PHE A 203 -10.32 3.89 -8.30
N LEU A 204 -9.26 3.17 -7.94
CA LEU A 204 -9.34 2.07 -6.98
C LEU A 204 -9.90 2.53 -5.63
N ALA A 205 -9.52 3.72 -5.17
CA ALA A 205 -10.02 4.26 -3.91
C ALA A 205 -11.52 4.55 -3.92
N VAL A 206 -12.08 4.98 -5.06
CA VAL A 206 -13.53 5.15 -5.19
C VAL A 206 -14.24 3.79 -5.15
N ILE A 207 -13.68 2.76 -5.79
CA ILE A 207 -14.22 1.39 -5.70
C ILE A 207 -14.18 0.88 -4.26
N VAL A 208 -13.03 1.00 -3.61
CA VAL A 208 -12.86 0.62 -2.19
C VAL A 208 -13.83 1.40 -1.30
N GLY A 209 -13.95 2.71 -1.52
CA GLY A 209 -14.90 3.54 -0.76
C GLY A 209 -16.36 3.12 -0.96
N ALA A 210 -16.78 2.93 -2.20
CA ALA A 210 -18.13 2.53 -2.53
C ALA A 210 -18.50 1.14 -1.97
N TYR A 211 -17.61 0.16 -2.16
CA TYR A 211 -17.80 -1.17 -1.58
C TYR A 211 -17.79 -1.11 -0.04
N GLY A 212 -16.90 -0.33 0.56
CA GLY A 212 -16.84 -0.18 2.02
C GLY A 212 -18.14 0.42 2.59
N ILE A 213 -18.75 1.41 1.93
CA ILE A 213 -20.04 1.97 2.33
C ILE A 213 -21.13 0.89 2.22
N TYR A 214 -21.17 0.13 1.12
CA TYR A 214 -22.08 -1.01 0.96
C TYR A 214 -21.87 -2.06 2.07
N GLN A 215 -20.61 -2.44 2.33
CA GLN A 215 -20.24 -3.37 3.40
C GLN A 215 -20.75 -2.89 4.78
N TYR A 216 -20.55 -1.61 5.10
CA TYR A 216 -20.97 -1.02 6.36
C TYR A 216 -22.49 -1.05 6.55
N LEU A 217 -23.25 -0.81 5.46
CA LEU A 217 -24.72 -0.77 5.50
C LEU A 217 -25.36 -2.16 5.49
N ALA A 218 -24.81 -3.10 4.73
CA ALA A 218 -25.46 -4.37 4.43
C ALA A 218 -24.76 -5.60 5.03
N LEU A 219 -23.47 -5.48 5.36
CA LEU A 219 -22.60 -6.57 5.80
C LEU A 219 -22.78 -7.86 4.99
N PRO A 220 -22.08 -8.00 3.84
CA PRO A 220 -22.22 -9.20 3.00
C PRO A 220 -21.86 -10.48 3.76
N PRO A 221 -22.49 -11.63 3.43
CA PRO A 221 -22.30 -12.89 4.17
C PRO A 221 -20.86 -13.38 4.24
N TRP A 222 -20.03 -13.12 3.21
CA TRP A 222 -18.62 -13.50 3.20
C TRP A 222 -17.78 -12.63 4.13
N ASP A 223 -18.12 -11.36 4.30
CA ASP A 223 -17.44 -10.46 5.25
C ASP A 223 -17.87 -10.78 6.68
N GLU A 224 -19.14 -11.07 6.92
CA GLU A 224 -19.65 -11.54 8.20
C GLU A 224 -18.96 -12.84 8.63
N PHE A 225 -18.92 -13.85 7.74
CA PHE A 225 -18.23 -15.12 7.97
C PHE A 225 -16.76 -14.89 8.35
N TRP A 226 -16.06 -14.00 7.64
CA TRP A 226 -14.68 -13.69 7.92
C TRP A 226 -14.50 -12.96 9.27
N MET A 227 -15.37 -12.02 9.61
CA MET A 227 -15.32 -11.31 10.90
C MET A 227 -15.47 -12.28 12.07
N ILE A 228 -16.41 -13.21 11.98
CA ILE A 228 -16.66 -14.24 13.01
C ILE A 228 -15.44 -15.17 13.11
N SER A 229 -14.98 -15.71 11.98
CA SER A 229 -13.92 -16.73 11.95
C SER A 229 -12.55 -16.20 12.31
N SER A 230 -12.25 -14.92 12.03
CA SER A 230 -10.92 -14.31 12.31
C SER A 230 -10.74 -13.84 13.76
N GLU A 231 -11.82 -13.84 14.57
CA GLU A 231 -11.84 -13.38 15.95
C GLU A 231 -11.23 -11.98 16.16
N MET A 232 -11.31 -11.12 15.14
CA MET A 232 -10.73 -9.77 15.18
C MET A 232 -11.63 -8.79 15.92
N ASN A 233 -11.67 -8.85 17.24
CA ASN A 233 -12.48 -7.97 18.10
C ASN A 233 -12.24 -6.47 17.85
N SER A 234 -11.07 -6.08 17.37
CA SER A 234 -10.74 -4.68 17.07
C SER A 234 -11.52 -4.07 15.91
N ILE A 235 -12.19 -4.89 15.08
CA ILE A 235 -13.01 -4.42 13.96
C ILE A 235 -14.39 -3.98 14.46
N GLY A 236 -14.95 -4.61 15.45
CA GLY A 236 -16.29 -4.39 15.99
C GLY A 236 -17.15 -5.65 15.91
N GLN A 237 -18.46 -5.49 16.03
CA GLN A 237 -19.41 -6.61 15.99
C GLN A 237 -19.75 -6.96 14.54
N PRO A 238 -19.99 -8.24 14.20
CA PRO A 238 -20.38 -8.67 12.87
C PRO A 238 -21.87 -8.39 12.60
N GLU A 239 -22.25 -7.13 12.70
CA GLU A 239 -23.59 -6.62 12.44
C GLU A 239 -23.51 -5.32 11.63
N PRO A 240 -24.46 -5.07 10.73
CA PRO A 240 -24.49 -3.82 9.96
C PRO A 240 -24.37 -2.59 10.86
N GLN A 241 -23.53 -1.65 10.47
CA GLN A 241 -23.26 -0.37 11.15
C GLN A 241 -22.61 -0.46 12.55
N LYS A 242 -22.26 -1.66 13.03
CA LYS A 242 -21.60 -1.86 14.34
C LYS A 242 -20.13 -2.26 14.24
N PHE A 243 -19.49 -2.04 13.10
CA PHE A 243 -18.09 -2.34 12.89
C PHE A 243 -17.35 -1.19 12.19
N ARG A 244 -16.04 -1.21 12.23
CA ARG A 244 -15.18 -0.26 11.52
C ARG A 244 -15.02 -0.70 10.07
N LEU A 245 -15.29 0.20 9.13
CA LEU A 245 -15.14 -0.08 7.71
C LEU A 245 -13.72 -0.54 7.37
N PHE A 246 -13.58 -1.70 6.74
CA PHE A 246 -12.32 -2.22 6.21
C PHE A 246 -12.37 -2.47 4.69
N SER A 247 -13.57 -2.53 4.12
CA SER A 247 -13.81 -2.66 2.68
C SER A 247 -13.13 -3.90 2.08
N LEU A 248 -12.57 -3.78 0.88
CA LEU A 248 -11.81 -4.83 0.19
C LEU A 248 -10.48 -5.18 0.88
N LEU A 249 -10.09 -4.46 1.95
CA LEU A 249 -8.80 -4.62 2.62
C LEU A 249 -8.89 -5.53 3.86
N ASN A 250 -7.74 -5.91 4.43
CA ASN A 250 -7.68 -6.84 5.56
C ASN A 250 -8.13 -6.25 6.90
N SER A 251 -8.09 -4.92 7.06
CA SER A 251 -8.43 -4.28 8.33
C SER A 251 -8.63 -2.78 8.16
N PRO A 252 -9.32 -2.12 9.12
CA PRO A 252 -9.59 -0.68 9.09
C PRO A 252 -8.33 0.20 9.02
N GLY A 253 -7.21 -0.22 9.64
CA GLY A 253 -5.96 0.56 9.65
C GLY A 253 -5.40 0.82 8.25
N PRO A 254 -5.01 -0.20 7.49
CA PRO A 254 -4.61 -0.06 6.09
C PRO A 254 -5.65 0.61 5.21
N ALA A 255 -6.95 0.36 5.43
CA ALA A 255 -8.04 1.02 4.71
C ALA A 255 -8.02 2.54 4.95
N GLY A 256 -7.85 2.97 6.21
CA GLY A 256 -7.75 4.37 6.57
C GLY A 256 -6.57 5.06 5.91
N VAL A 257 -5.38 4.46 5.92
CA VAL A 257 -4.17 5.02 5.27
C VAL A 257 -4.36 5.11 3.74
N PHE A 258 -4.91 4.06 3.11
CA PHE A 258 -5.17 4.02 1.67
C PHE A 258 -6.17 5.11 1.24
N LEU A 259 -7.32 5.18 1.91
CA LEU A 259 -8.37 6.16 1.60
C LEU A 259 -7.89 7.59 1.89
N ALA A 260 -7.13 7.81 2.98
CA ALA A 260 -6.55 9.10 3.31
C ALA A 260 -5.56 9.60 2.25
N ALA A 261 -4.65 8.72 1.81
CA ALA A 261 -3.68 9.04 0.76
C ALA A 261 -4.38 9.37 -0.57
N ALA A 262 -5.38 8.56 -0.95
CA ALA A 262 -6.15 8.81 -2.17
C ALA A 262 -6.96 10.11 -2.07
N LEU A 263 -7.63 10.36 -0.95
CA LEU A 263 -8.39 11.59 -0.71
C LEU A 263 -7.48 12.81 -0.81
N ALA A 264 -6.27 12.77 -0.22
CA ALA A 264 -5.29 13.85 -0.31
C ALA A 264 -4.90 14.13 -1.77
N LEU A 265 -4.60 13.09 -2.57
CA LEU A 265 -4.27 13.23 -3.98
C LEU A 265 -5.43 13.82 -4.80
N MET A 266 -6.66 13.34 -4.57
CA MET A 266 -7.88 13.83 -5.25
C MET A 266 -8.20 15.27 -4.86
N THR A 267 -7.94 15.66 -3.62
CA THR A 267 -8.15 17.02 -3.11
C THR A 267 -7.20 18.00 -3.79
N VAL A 268 -5.92 17.60 -3.89
CA VAL A 268 -4.83 18.46 -4.37
C VAL A 268 -4.90 18.75 -5.88
N GLN A 269 -5.24 17.73 -6.69
CA GLN A 269 -5.16 17.85 -8.15
C GLN A 269 -6.40 17.33 -8.86
N ARG A 270 -7.13 18.23 -9.55
CA ARG A 270 -8.35 17.87 -10.33
C ARG A 270 -8.12 16.73 -11.34
N LYS A 271 -6.97 16.71 -11.99
CA LYS A 271 -6.66 15.68 -13.02
C LYS A 271 -6.54 14.25 -12.50
N TRP A 272 -6.33 14.07 -11.18
CA TRP A 272 -6.25 12.75 -10.55
C TRP A 272 -7.57 12.29 -9.94
N ARG A 273 -8.59 13.16 -9.92
CA ARG A 273 -9.92 12.85 -9.39
C ARG A 273 -10.60 11.80 -10.28
N ALA A 274 -10.87 10.65 -9.71
CA ALA A 274 -11.82 9.71 -10.30
C ALA A 274 -13.23 10.15 -9.94
N PHE A 275 -14.14 10.18 -10.89
CA PHE A 275 -15.55 10.59 -10.73
C PHE A 275 -15.77 12.00 -10.12
N GLY A 276 -14.79 12.90 -10.26
CA GLY A 276 -14.92 14.30 -9.85
C GLY A 276 -15.18 14.49 -8.36
N MET A 277 -16.18 15.30 -8.02
CA MET A 277 -16.57 15.58 -6.63
C MET A 277 -17.29 14.38 -5.97
N VAL A 278 -18.08 13.65 -6.73
CA VAL A 278 -18.76 12.43 -6.22
C VAL A 278 -17.72 11.43 -5.69
N GLY A 279 -16.64 11.20 -6.44
CA GLY A 279 -15.57 10.33 -5.98
C GLY A 279 -14.90 10.81 -4.69
N ILE A 280 -14.68 12.13 -4.55
CA ILE A 280 -14.15 12.70 -3.29
C ILE A 280 -15.10 12.44 -2.13
N LEU A 281 -16.40 12.66 -2.30
CA LEU A 281 -17.39 12.43 -1.24
C LEU A 281 -17.46 10.98 -0.81
N ILE A 282 -17.45 10.04 -1.77
CA ILE A 282 -17.43 8.59 -1.49
C ILE A 282 -16.19 8.22 -0.66
N VAL A 283 -15.01 8.67 -1.10
CA VAL A 283 -13.75 8.34 -0.41
C VAL A 283 -13.68 9.00 0.96
N ALA A 284 -14.14 10.24 1.09
CA ALA A 284 -14.17 10.97 2.36
C ALA A 284 -15.12 10.30 3.37
N PHE A 285 -16.33 9.94 2.92
CA PHE A 285 -17.30 9.27 3.78
C PHE A 285 -16.81 7.88 4.21
N ALA A 286 -16.27 7.09 3.27
CA ALA A 286 -15.67 5.82 3.61
C ALA A 286 -14.49 5.95 4.59
N LEU A 287 -13.65 6.97 4.45
CA LEU A 287 -12.56 7.25 5.39
C LEU A 287 -13.10 7.54 6.82
N LEU A 288 -14.17 8.30 6.95
CA LEU A 288 -14.81 8.55 8.25
C LEU A 288 -15.33 7.24 8.88
N LEU A 289 -15.99 6.39 8.10
CA LEU A 289 -16.54 5.11 8.57
C LEU A 289 -15.45 4.08 8.95
N THR A 290 -14.19 4.27 8.55
CA THR A 290 -13.11 3.42 9.08
C THR A 290 -12.93 3.57 10.59
N LEU A 291 -13.35 4.69 11.19
CA LEU A 291 -13.17 5.07 12.59
C LEU A 291 -11.70 4.97 13.05
N VAL A 292 -10.76 5.10 12.10
CA VAL A 292 -9.31 5.03 12.33
C VAL A 292 -8.74 6.44 12.38
N ARG A 293 -8.49 6.93 13.60
CA ARG A 293 -7.90 8.27 13.83
C ARG A 293 -6.60 8.49 13.05
N VAL A 294 -5.74 7.46 12.99
CA VAL A 294 -4.47 7.52 12.23
C VAL A 294 -4.71 7.81 10.74
N GLY A 295 -5.77 7.27 10.13
CA GLY A 295 -6.16 7.58 8.76
C GLY A 295 -6.59 9.05 8.59
N TRP A 296 -7.38 9.59 9.52
CA TRP A 296 -7.80 10.99 9.48
C TRP A 296 -6.61 11.95 9.63
N ILE A 297 -5.73 11.63 10.59
CA ILE A 297 -4.47 12.37 10.81
C ILE A 297 -3.57 12.30 9.57
N ALA A 298 -3.50 11.14 8.91
CA ALA A 298 -2.76 10.97 7.65
C ALA A 298 -3.21 11.95 6.57
N TYR A 299 -4.53 12.07 6.37
CA TYR A 299 -5.09 13.03 5.42
C TYR A 299 -4.70 14.47 5.77
N VAL A 300 -4.87 14.87 7.04
CA VAL A 300 -4.54 16.23 7.51
C VAL A 300 -3.05 16.53 7.31
N ILE A 301 -2.16 15.61 7.70
CA ILE A 301 -0.70 15.77 7.54
C ILE A 301 -0.33 15.91 6.05
N MET A 302 -0.88 15.06 5.18
CA MET A 302 -0.58 15.11 3.75
C MET A 302 -1.06 16.43 3.12
N ILE A 303 -2.25 16.91 3.47
CA ILE A 303 -2.78 18.19 3.00
C ILE A 303 -1.96 19.36 3.55
N ALA A 304 -1.61 19.36 4.84
CA ALA A 304 -0.81 20.40 5.45
C ALA A 304 0.60 20.48 4.82
N ALA A 305 1.26 19.35 4.63
CA ALA A 305 2.58 19.28 3.98
C ALA A 305 2.51 19.80 2.53
N TYR A 306 1.49 19.40 1.78
CA TYR A 306 1.28 19.93 0.43
C TYR A 306 0.97 21.42 0.44
N PHE A 307 0.11 21.90 1.35
CA PHE A 307 -0.25 23.31 1.52
C PHE A 307 0.99 24.18 1.76
N LEU A 308 1.90 23.76 2.62
CA LEU A 308 3.15 24.49 2.90
C LEU A 308 4.00 24.73 1.65
N ARG A 309 3.90 23.86 0.64
CA ARG A 309 4.73 23.86 -0.58
C ARG A 309 3.97 24.23 -1.85
N SER A 310 2.67 24.48 -1.76
CA SER A 310 1.85 24.83 -2.91
C SER A 310 1.88 26.34 -3.19
N GLN A 311 1.56 26.71 -4.43
CA GLN A 311 1.37 28.11 -4.83
C GLN A 311 0.12 28.72 -4.18
N LEU A 312 0.06 30.06 -4.08
CA LEU A 312 -1.04 30.78 -3.41
C LEU A 312 -2.42 30.40 -3.95
N LYS A 313 -2.56 30.28 -5.28
CA LYS A 313 -3.82 29.84 -5.91
C LYS A 313 -4.28 28.47 -5.41
N SER A 314 -3.36 27.51 -5.31
CA SER A 314 -3.66 26.16 -4.78
C SER A 314 -3.99 26.21 -3.29
N LYS A 315 -3.34 27.08 -2.52
CA LYS A 315 -3.64 27.28 -1.09
C LYS A 315 -5.08 27.76 -0.89
N LEU A 316 -5.51 28.79 -1.64
CA LEU A 316 -6.87 29.29 -1.58
C LEU A 316 -7.90 28.21 -1.98
N GLN A 317 -7.62 27.42 -3.02
CA GLN A 317 -8.49 26.32 -3.42
C GLN A 317 -8.61 25.23 -2.33
N LEU A 318 -7.51 24.92 -1.65
CA LEU A 318 -7.51 23.95 -0.53
C LEU A 318 -8.28 24.47 0.67
N LEU A 319 -8.14 25.77 1.01
CA LEU A 319 -8.90 26.40 2.09
C LEU A 319 -10.40 26.39 1.80
N LEU A 320 -10.81 26.78 0.57
CA LEU A 320 -12.21 26.74 0.15
C LEU A 320 -12.78 25.32 0.19
N LEU A 321 -12.02 24.34 -0.30
CA LEU A 321 -12.46 22.95 -0.28
C LEU A 321 -12.52 22.40 1.16
N GLY A 322 -11.56 22.76 2.02
CA GLY A 322 -11.59 22.43 3.44
C GLY A 322 -12.82 23.00 4.14
N ALA A 323 -13.12 24.28 3.93
CA ALA A 323 -14.32 24.91 4.46
C ALA A 323 -15.60 24.21 3.98
N LEU A 324 -15.65 23.84 2.70
CA LEU A 324 -16.80 23.11 2.12
C LEU A 324 -16.96 21.72 2.72
N ILE A 325 -15.85 21.00 2.98
CA ILE A 325 -15.86 19.70 3.65
C ILE A 325 -16.36 19.84 5.09
N VAL A 326 -15.89 20.84 5.84
CA VAL A 326 -16.35 21.11 7.21
C VAL A 326 -17.83 21.45 7.22
N MET A 327 -18.29 22.30 6.31
CA MET A 327 -19.72 22.64 6.19
C MET A 327 -20.56 21.43 5.82
N ALA A 328 -20.10 20.61 4.86
CA ALA A 328 -20.77 19.36 4.48
C ALA A 328 -20.81 18.38 5.66
N TYR A 329 -19.74 18.28 6.43
CA TYR A 329 -19.69 17.46 7.65
C TYR A 329 -20.78 17.91 8.64
N GLN A 330 -20.86 19.19 8.97
CA GLN A 330 -21.83 19.72 9.92
C GLN A 330 -23.29 19.53 9.48
N LEU A 331 -23.57 19.69 8.19
CA LEU A 331 -24.92 19.61 7.64
C LEU A 331 -25.38 18.18 7.32
N LEU A 332 -24.48 17.35 6.80
CA LEU A 332 -24.82 16.03 6.27
C LEU A 332 -24.55 14.90 7.24
N LEU A 333 -23.51 15.03 8.10
CA LEU A 333 -23.17 13.93 9.01
C LEU A 333 -24.34 13.48 9.88
N PRO A 334 -25.14 14.38 10.51
CA PRO A 334 -26.26 13.95 11.36
C PRO A 334 -27.33 13.14 10.61
N LEU A 335 -27.35 13.25 9.27
CA LEU A 335 -28.29 12.53 8.40
C LEU A 335 -27.75 11.20 7.89
N LEU A 336 -26.47 10.90 8.14
CA LEU A 336 -25.81 9.73 7.58
C LEU A 336 -25.75 8.57 8.60
N PRO A 337 -25.84 7.31 8.14
CA PRO A 337 -25.63 6.16 9.01
C PRO A 337 -24.21 6.17 9.59
N GLY A 338 -24.06 5.81 10.88
CA GLY A 338 -22.77 5.85 11.57
C GLY A 338 -22.37 7.23 12.14
N ALA A 339 -23.27 8.23 12.06
CA ALA A 339 -22.99 9.59 12.56
C ALA A 339 -22.62 9.61 14.06
N GLY A 340 -23.27 8.80 14.89
CA GLY A 340 -23.01 8.71 16.31
C GLY A 340 -21.60 8.21 16.62
N GLU A 341 -21.16 7.14 15.97
CA GLU A 341 -19.83 6.57 16.13
C GLU A 341 -18.74 7.52 15.65
N VAL A 342 -18.95 8.21 14.52
CA VAL A 342 -18.01 9.21 14.02
C VAL A 342 -17.92 10.40 14.97
N SER A 343 -19.05 10.93 15.46
CA SER A 343 -19.07 12.06 16.40
C SER A 343 -18.39 11.69 17.73
N SER A 344 -18.71 10.54 18.31
CA SER A 344 -18.07 10.09 19.55
C SER A 344 -16.56 9.94 19.40
N ARG A 345 -16.08 9.45 18.25
CA ARG A 345 -14.65 9.34 17.94
C ARG A 345 -13.96 10.70 17.78
N ILE A 346 -14.66 11.71 17.29
CA ILE A 346 -14.13 13.08 17.18
C ILE A 346 -14.07 13.73 18.56
N GLU A 347 -15.09 13.56 19.39
CA GLU A 347 -15.12 14.08 20.77
C GLU A 347 -13.94 13.57 21.60
N THR A 348 -13.52 12.31 21.41
CA THR A 348 -12.35 11.76 22.10
C THR A 348 -11.01 12.45 21.78
N PHE A 349 -10.92 13.31 20.74
CA PHE A 349 -9.76 14.18 20.56
C PHE A 349 -9.71 15.34 21.56
N GLY A 350 -10.86 15.74 22.14
CA GLY A 350 -10.96 16.79 23.13
C GLY A 350 -10.75 16.32 24.58
N SER A 351 -10.86 15.01 24.86
CA SER A 351 -10.78 14.40 26.20
C SER A 351 -9.80 13.22 26.23
N LEU A 352 -8.55 13.47 25.83
CA LEU A 352 -7.51 12.42 25.73
C LEU A 352 -7.23 11.76 27.09
N ASP A 353 -7.33 12.49 28.19
CA ASP A 353 -7.07 11.98 29.54
C ASP A 353 -8.12 10.96 29.99
N GLU A 354 -9.35 11.05 29.46
CA GLU A 354 -10.45 10.11 29.73
C GLU A 354 -10.50 8.97 28.72
N ASP A 355 -9.69 9.02 27.64
CA ASP A 355 -9.66 7.99 26.60
C ASP A 355 -8.91 6.76 27.12
N HIS A 356 -9.66 5.74 27.54
CA HIS A 356 -9.12 4.46 27.99
C HIS A 356 -8.12 3.86 27.00
N SER A 357 -8.40 3.95 25.69
CA SER A 357 -7.53 3.47 24.65
C SER A 357 -6.20 4.24 24.55
N PHE A 358 -6.19 5.54 24.86
CA PHE A 358 -4.96 6.34 24.90
C PHE A 358 -4.10 5.98 26.10
N ASN A 359 -4.73 5.83 27.28
CA ASN A 359 -4.05 5.46 28.53
C ASN A 359 -3.46 4.04 28.45
N GLU A 360 -4.18 3.07 27.88
CA GLU A 360 -3.65 1.72 27.61
C GLU A 360 -2.40 1.76 26.73
N ARG A 361 -2.40 2.59 25.67
CA ARG A 361 -1.23 2.76 24.79
C ARG A 361 -0.05 3.40 25.49
N LEU A 362 -0.29 4.31 26.42
CA LEU A 362 0.78 4.93 27.19
C LEU A 362 1.45 3.90 28.11
N VAL A 363 0.65 3.13 28.85
CA VAL A 363 1.14 2.04 29.72
C VAL A 363 1.87 0.99 28.89
N PHE A 364 1.31 0.58 27.77
CA PHE A 364 1.96 -0.35 26.84
C PHE A 364 3.31 0.20 26.34
N SER A 365 3.36 1.47 25.94
CA SER A 365 4.58 2.11 25.45
C SER A 365 5.68 2.14 26.50
N THR A 366 5.35 2.42 27.77
CA THR A 366 6.32 2.38 28.87
C THR A 366 6.84 0.98 29.14
N HIS A 367 5.96 -0.02 29.07
CA HIS A 367 6.35 -1.43 29.19
C HIS A 367 7.31 -1.86 28.06
N ILE A 368 6.98 -1.56 26.81
CA ILE A 368 7.85 -1.87 25.65
C ILE A 368 9.19 -1.13 25.76
N MET A 369 9.20 0.13 26.21
CA MET A 369 10.44 0.86 26.42
C MET A 369 11.36 0.14 27.44
N SER A 370 10.79 -0.36 28.53
CA SER A 370 11.54 -1.13 29.52
C SER A 370 12.10 -2.44 28.89
N MET A 371 11.34 -3.13 28.05
CA MET A 371 11.81 -4.32 27.34
C MET A 371 12.96 -4.00 26.36
N VAL A 372 12.86 -2.88 25.62
CA VAL A 372 13.91 -2.41 24.70
C VAL A 372 15.20 -2.06 25.45
N MET A 373 15.09 -1.41 26.60
CA MET A 373 16.27 -1.08 27.43
C MET A 373 16.90 -2.33 28.04
N GLY A 374 16.09 -3.33 28.40
CA GLY A 374 16.56 -4.63 28.90
C GLY A 374 17.19 -5.51 27.81
N ASN A 375 16.81 -5.30 26.53
CA ASN A 375 17.35 -6.04 25.37
C ASN A 375 17.70 -5.11 24.21
N PRO A 376 18.81 -4.39 24.27
CA PRO A 376 19.20 -3.43 23.22
C PRO A 376 19.57 -4.08 21.87
N VAL A 377 19.74 -5.38 21.82
CA VAL A 377 19.99 -6.18 20.59
C VAL A 377 18.71 -6.31 19.77
N GLY A 378 17.53 -6.29 20.42
CA GLY A 378 16.25 -6.50 19.79
C GLY A 378 15.81 -7.95 19.74
N MET A 379 14.57 -8.17 19.32
CA MET A 379 13.95 -9.51 19.30
C MET A 379 14.10 -10.21 17.93
N GLY A 380 14.31 -9.45 16.86
CA GLY A 380 14.37 -9.96 15.49
C GLY A 380 13.03 -9.91 14.76
N LEU A 381 13.04 -10.17 13.45
CA LEU A 381 11.83 -10.26 12.63
C LEU A 381 10.98 -11.47 13.06
N GLY A 382 9.66 -11.36 12.96
CA GLY A 382 8.71 -12.38 13.45
C GLY A 382 8.34 -12.24 14.92
N SER A 383 8.92 -11.26 15.63
CA SER A 383 8.66 -11.03 17.06
C SER A 383 7.41 -10.18 17.34
N SER A 384 6.82 -9.57 16.34
CA SER A 384 5.71 -8.64 16.53
C SER A 384 4.65 -8.73 15.42
N GLY A 385 3.45 -8.22 15.71
CA GLY A 385 2.37 -8.12 14.75
C GLY A 385 1.85 -9.46 14.24
N LEU A 386 1.54 -9.54 12.94
CA LEU A 386 1.02 -10.76 12.31
C LEU A 386 2.06 -11.89 12.28
N GLY A 387 3.34 -11.57 12.09
CA GLY A 387 4.43 -12.53 12.22
C GLY A 387 4.41 -13.25 13.57
N ALA A 388 4.23 -12.50 14.64
CA ALA A 388 4.12 -13.03 15.99
C ALA A 388 2.93 -13.98 16.19
N LYS A 389 1.77 -13.66 15.59
CA LYS A 389 0.61 -14.58 15.61
C LYS A 389 0.92 -15.92 14.96
N LEU A 390 1.73 -15.93 13.91
CA LEU A 390 2.14 -17.14 13.19
C LEU A 390 3.17 -17.97 13.95
N ALA A 391 3.95 -17.35 14.83
CA ALA A 391 4.98 -18.03 15.62
C ALA A 391 4.44 -18.88 16.77
N GLN A 392 3.16 -18.72 17.15
CA GLN A 392 2.51 -19.39 18.29
C GLN A 392 3.33 -19.36 19.60
N SER A 393 4.11 -18.28 19.79
CA SER A 393 5.00 -18.11 20.94
C SER A 393 4.34 -17.20 21.97
N ASP A 394 4.39 -17.59 23.25
CA ASP A 394 3.79 -16.81 24.35
C ASP A 394 4.53 -15.49 24.63
N ASN A 395 5.78 -15.37 24.16
CA ASN A 395 6.65 -14.20 24.38
C ASN A 395 6.61 -13.15 23.26
N VAL A 396 5.52 -13.06 22.50
CA VAL A 396 5.42 -12.17 21.34
C VAL A 396 4.36 -11.08 21.54
N VAL A 397 4.71 -9.88 21.14
CA VAL A 397 3.80 -8.73 21.19
C VAL A 397 2.93 -8.72 19.92
N LYS A 398 1.66 -9.06 20.10
CA LYS A 398 0.71 -9.24 18.98
C LYS A 398 0.30 -7.91 18.32
N VAL A 399 0.33 -6.80 19.02
CA VAL A 399 -0.11 -5.48 18.51
C VAL A 399 0.90 -4.43 18.95
N PHE A 400 1.29 -3.54 18.04
CA PHE A 400 2.13 -2.37 18.30
C PHE A 400 1.42 -1.09 17.86
N ASP A 401 1.15 -0.22 18.83
CA ASP A 401 0.52 1.08 18.61
C ASP A 401 1.53 2.23 18.45
N ASN A 402 2.84 1.92 18.41
CA ASN A 402 3.90 2.88 18.19
C ASN A 402 4.97 2.26 17.26
N GLY A 403 5.09 2.79 16.05
CA GLY A 403 6.01 2.28 15.05
C GLY A 403 7.48 2.49 15.41
N TYR A 404 7.84 3.58 16.08
CA TYR A 404 9.21 3.82 16.52
C TYR A 404 9.65 2.80 17.56
N LEU A 405 8.80 2.51 18.54
CA LEU A 405 9.05 1.47 19.54
C LEU A 405 9.10 0.08 18.91
N ASN A 406 8.27 -0.17 17.88
CA ASN A 406 8.31 -1.41 17.14
C ASN A 406 9.66 -1.61 16.42
N LEU A 407 10.22 -0.54 15.83
CA LEU A 407 11.55 -0.60 15.21
C LEU A 407 12.64 -0.92 16.24
N PHE A 408 12.62 -0.32 17.42
CA PHE A 408 13.57 -0.63 18.48
C PHE A 408 13.40 -2.04 19.03
N TYR A 409 12.16 -2.46 19.26
CA TYR A 409 11.85 -3.80 19.73
C TYR A 409 12.32 -4.89 18.75
N THR A 410 12.08 -4.68 17.45
CA THR A 410 12.42 -5.66 16.40
C THR A 410 13.91 -5.64 16.07
N PHE A 411 14.50 -4.48 15.82
CA PHE A 411 15.85 -4.34 15.28
C PHE A 411 16.91 -3.94 16.33
N GLY A 412 16.51 -3.77 17.58
CA GLY A 412 17.39 -3.25 18.62
C GLY A 412 17.70 -1.76 18.47
N LEU A 413 18.45 -1.21 19.43
CA LEU A 413 18.79 0.22 19.42
C LEU A 413 19.61 0.64 18.20
N PRO A 414 20.68 -0.07 17.75
CA PRO A 414 21.52 0.41 16.65
C PRO A 414 20.77 0.46 15.33
N PHE A 415 20.12 -0.63 14.93
CA PHE A 415 19.41 -0.71 13.65
C PHE A 415 18.04 -0.02 13.69
N GLY A 416 17.39 0.05 14.85
CA GLY A 416 16.20 0.86 15.06
C GLY A 416 16.50 2.34 14.81
N LEU A 417 17.56 2.89 15.41
CA LEU A 417 18.03 4.27 15.16
C LEU A 417 18.40 4.47 13.69
N ALA A 418 19.07 3.51 13.06
CA ALA A 418 19.40 3.59 11.64
C ALA A 418 18.17 3.68 10.74
N LEU A 419 17.13 2.87 11.00
CA LEU A 419 15.86 2.91 10.25
C LEU A 419 15.08 4.21 10.51
N ILE A 420 15.05 4.71 11.74
CA ILE A 420 14.46 6.02 12.06
C ILE A 420 15.20 7.13 11.31
N SER A 421 16.54 7.06 11.25
CA SER A 421 17.35 8.01 10.50
C SER A 421 17.05 7.97 9.00
N VAL A 422 16.72 6.81 8.44
CA VAL A 422 16.22 6.67 7.06
C VAL A 422 14.90 7.42 6.87
N VAL A 423 13.95 7.27 7.78
CA VAL A 423 12.65 7.98 7.71
C VAL A 423 12.84 9.49 7.79
N ILE A 424 13.67 9.96 8.73
CA ILE A 424 14.01 11.38 8.87
C ILE A 424 14.72 11.89 7.61
N PHE A 425 15.63 11.09 7.05
CA PHE A 425 16.30 11.45 5.79
C PHE A 425 15.30 11.59 4.64
N LEU A 426 14.34 10.66 4.48
CA LEU A 426 13.31 10.74 3.45
C LEU A 426 12.45 12.00 3.61
N PHE A 427 12.09 12.36 4.83
CA PHE A 427 11.36 13.59 5.14
C PHE A 427 12.16 14.83 4.76
N ILE A 428 13.42 14.95 5.21
CA ILE A 428 14.31 16.09 4.89
C ILE A 428 14.57 16.19 3.39
N HIS A 429 14.79 15.05 2.73
CA HIS A 429 14.98 14.99 1.28
C HIS A 429 13.73 15.45 0.53
N GLY A 430 12.54 14.96 0.90
CA GLY A 430 11.26 15.42 0.38
C GLY A 430 11.02 16.91 0.59
N PHE A 431 11.32 17.41 1.80
CA PHE A 431 11.23 18.83 2.14
C PHE A 431 12.15 19.71 1.28
N LYS A 432 13.41 19.30 1.09
CA LYS A 432 14.36 20.04 0.23
C LYS A 432 13.95 19.97 -1.23
N ALA A 433 13.57 18.79 -1.73
CA ALA A 433 13.13 18.59 -3.10
C ALA A 433 11.83 19.36 -3.42
N SER A 434 10.95 19.55 -2.44
CA SER A 434 9.69 20.26 -2.61
C SER A 434 9.84 21.78 -2.87
N LYS A 435 11.03 22.35 -2.64
CA LYS A 435 11.38 23.71 -3.06
C LYS A 435 11.63 23.81 -4.58
N SER A 436 11.87 22.70 -5.25
CA SER A 436 12.04 22.64 -6.69
C SER A 436 10.65 22.69 -7.37
N GLU A 437 10.53 23.34 -8.51
CA GLU A 437 9.29 23.41 -9.31
C GLU A 437 8.87 22.07 -9.95
N LYS A 438 9.48 20.97 -9.55
CA LYS A 438 9.16 19.64 -10.05
C LYS A 438 7.76 19.21 -9.62
N LYS A 439 6.95 18.81 -10.57
CA LYS A 439 5.51 18.52 -10.47
C LYS A 439 5.09 17.60 -9.31
N PHE A 440 5.89 16.59 -8.99
CA PHE A 440 5.56 15.59 -7.96
C PHE A 440 6.24 15.82 -6.61
N SER A 441 7.14 16.81 -6.52
CA SER A 441 7.88 17.07 -5.29
C SER A 441 7.01 17.43 -4.08
N PRO A 442 5.95 18.24 -4.19
CA PRO A 442 5.07 18.52 -3.05
C PRO A 442 4.33 17.27 -2.54
N ILE A 443 3.98 16.35 -3.45
CA ILE A 443 3.32 15.09 -3.09
C ILE A 443 4.29 14.11 -2.45
N SER A 444 5.51 14.03 -2.97
CA SER A 444 6.59 13.26 -2.36
C SER A 444 6.87 13.72 -0.93
N PHE A 445 6.87 15.04 -0.70
CA PHE A 445 6.98 15.60 0.64
C PHE A 445 5.77 15.26 1.52
N ALA A 446 4.56 15.28 0.99
CA ALA A 446 3.36 14.86 1.73
C ALA A 446 3.44 13.39 2.17
N GLY A 447 3.89 12.49 1.26
CA GLY A 447 4.09 11.08 1.58
C GLY A 447 5.15 10.84 2.67
N SER A 448 6.30 11.49 2.56
CA SER A 448 7.37 11.37 3.56
C SER A 448 6.99 12.00 4.91
N SER A 449 6.18 13.06 4.91
CA SER A 449 5.61 13.64 6.14
C SER A 449 4.66 12.65 6.81
N ALA A 450 3.77 12.03 6.04
CA ALA A 450 2.89 11.00 6.57
C ALA A 450 3.68 9.83 7.16
N LEU A 451 4.73 9.33 6.49
CA LEU A 451 5.60 8.28 7.03
C LEU A 451 6.16 8.67 8.41
N LEU A 452 6.74 9.87 8.52
CA LEU A 452 7.38 10.33 9.76
C LEU A 452 6.37 10.43 10.91
N PHE A 453 5.23 11.07 10.70
CA PHE A 453 4.31 11.35 11.80
C PHE A 453 3.39 10.18 12.15
N LEU A 454 3.01 9.34 11.18
CA LEU A 454 2.14 8.20 11.46
C LEU A 454 2.84 7.07 12.21
N LEU A 455 4.17 7.01 12.18
CA LEU A 455 4.93 6.08 13.03
C LEU A 455 4.72 6.33 14.53
N LEU A 456 4.24 7.51 14.95
CA LEU A 456 3.83 7.74 16.32
C LEU A 456 2.61 6.90 16.75
N GLY A 457 1.75 6.54 15.80
CA GLY A 457 0.51 5.80 16.06
C GLY A 457 0.50 4.34 15.58
N SER A 458 1.37 3.95 14.66
CA SER A 458 1.51 2.56 14.21
C SER A 458 2.74 2.38 13.31
N ASN A 459 3.19 1.14 13.09
CA ASN A 459 4.29 0.89 12.14
C ASN A 459 3.78 0.89 10.70
N VAL A 460 3.71 2.09 10.11
CA VAL A 460 3.28 2.30 8.72
C VAL A 460 4.37 2.02 7.67
N LEU A 461 5.53 1.50 8.06
CA LEU A 461 6.57 1.05 7.12
C LEU A 461 6.27 -0.35 6.56
N LEU A 462 5.31 -1.06 7.15
CA LEU A 462 4.98 -2.44 6.85
C LEU A 462 3.88 -2.58 5.80
N GLY A 463 3.94 -3.65 5.03
CA GLY A 463 2.87 -4.14 4.18
C GLY A 463 2.27 -3.09 3.26
N PHE A 464 0.94 -3.07 3.14
CA PHE A 464 0.25 -2.18 2.20
C PHE A 464 0.36 -0.69 2.54
N SER A 465 0.29 -0.32 3.81
CA SER A 465 0.46 1.09 4.24
C SER A 465 1.85 1.61 3.86
N GLY A 466 2.89 0.83 4.13
CA GLY A 466 4.26 1.15 3.74
C GLY A 466 4.43 1.23 2.23
N PHE A 467 3.85 0.28 1.50
CA PHE A 467 3.87 0.28 0.04
C PHE A 467 3.32 1.60 -0.54
N ILE A 468 2.14 2.05 -0.07
CA ILE A 468 1.52 3.28 -0.54
C ILE A 468 2.36 4.50 -0.21
N LEU A 469 2.76 4.66 1.06
CA LEU A 469 3.44 5.86 1.53
C LEU A 469 4.85 6.00 0.93
N LEU A 470 5.61 4.89 0.82
CA LEU A 470 6.92 4.88 0.19
C LEU A 470 6.85 5.04 -1.33
N TRP A 471 5.83 4.47 -1.99
CA TRP A 471 5.56 4.72 -3.39
C TRP A 471 5.27 6.20 -3.67
N ILE A 472 4.38 6.84 -2.89
CA ILE A 472 4.07 8.27 -3.02
C ILE A 472 5.33 9.12 -2.76
N THR A 473 6.11 8.78 -1.75
CA THR A 473 7.38 9.44 -1.43
C THR A 473 8.36 9.38 -2.61
N ALA A 474 8.44 8.25 -3.29
CA ALA A 474 9.33 8.05 -4.43
C ALA A 474 8.91 8.80 -5.71
N LEU A 475 7.66 9.25 -5.83
CA LEU A 475 7.19 9.98 -7.03
C LEU A 475 7.99 11.25 -7.33
N GLY A 476 8.58 11.88 -6.31
CA GLY A 476 9.45 13.05 -6.48
C GLY A 476 10.90 12.72 -6.86
N PHE A 477 11.30 11.45 -6.77
CA PHE A 477 12.66 11.04 -7.09
C PHE A 477 12.82 10.87 -8.60
N ILE A 478 13.92 11.38 -9.14
CA ILE A 478 14.23 11.30 -10.57
C ILE A 478 15.51 10.50 -10.70
N PRO A 479 15.52 9.42 -11.50
CA PRO A 479 16.74 8.66 -11.74
C PRO A 479 17.78 9.52 -12.43
N LYS A 480 19.06 9.26 -12.13
CA LYS A 480 20.17 9.91 -12.84
C LYS A 480 20.12 9.52 -14.31
N PRO A 481 20.49 10.46 -15.23
CA PRO A 481 20.74 10.08 -16.62
C PRO A 481 21.85 9.02 -16.65
N GLU A 482 21.77 8.10 -17.59
CA GLU A 482 22.87 7.18 -17.87
C GLU A 482 24.08 8.02 -18.28
N THR A 483 25.16 8.00 -17.50
CA THR A 483 26.47 8.41 -18.01
C THR A 483 26.74 7.48 -19.19
N GLN A 484 26.81 8.03 -20.39
CA GLN A 484 27.42 7.35 -21.52
C GLN A 484 28.89 7.13 -21.08
N ASP A 485 29.15 6.02 -20.39
CA ASP A 485 30.50 5.53 -20.24
C ASP A 485 30.93 5.20 -21.66
N GLY A 486 31.82 6.04 -22.19
CA GLY A 486 32.40 5.88 -23.51
C GLY A 486 32.95 4.47 -23.64
N GLY A 487 32.48 3.79 -24.71
CA GLY A 487 33.01 2.50 -25.13
C GLY A 487 34.45 2.58 -25.59
#